data_b2f9797e504142748c1214c60d4c5c76
#
_entry.id   b2f9797e504142748c1214c60d4c5c76
#
_cell.length_a   1.000
_cell.length_b   1.000
_cell.length_c   1.000
_cell.angle_alpha   90.00
_cell.angle_beta   90.00
_cell.angle_gamma   90.00
#
_symmetry.space_group_name_H-M   'P 1'
#
loop_
_entity.id
_entity.type
_entity.pdbx_description
1 polymer ?
#
loop_
_entity_poly.entity_id
_entity_poly.type
_entity_poly.pdbx_seq_one_letter_code
_entity_poly.pdbx_strand_id
1 'polypeptide(L)'
;SFVNVGYEKDGFLHYLDLGPQFKSFKKFTRRAVDKKLNTASLKNFKKEVNLEKDGKINDALKGGDLVLAQISKEPISTKGPRLSTEISLAGRYMVLMPFSDRVSISQKIDSAEEKSRLKKLIRSIKPHGFGVIVRTVAQGKKVAELDKDLKNLYKKWQGISKKLKDAQPNTRIHGELNKSSVILRDLLSAKFNSLHVNNSELQNELKEY
;
A
#
# COMPACT_ATOMS: atom_id res chain seq x y z
N SER A 1 -19.37 8.10 -3.14
CA SER A 1 -18.94 9.50 -3.06
C SER A 1 -17.95 9.80 -4.18
N PHE A 2 -17.89 11.06 -4.57
CA PHE A 2 -16.88 11.56 -5.47
C PHE A 2 -15.86 12.38 -4.67
N VAL A 3 -14.59 12.25 -5.03
CA VAL A 3 -13.46 12.86 -4.31
C VAL A 3 -12.57 13.55 -5.34
N ASN A 4 -12.30 14.82 -5.11
CA ASN A 4 -11.37 15.58 -5.95
C ASN A 4 -9.92 15.07 -5.70
N VAL A 5 -9.28 14.62 -6.76
CA VAL A 5 -7.90 14.09 -6.75
C VAL A 5 -6.99 14.84 -7.74
N GLY A 6 -7.44 16.01 -8.23
CA GLY A 6 -6.70 16.82 -9.18
C GLY A 6 -6.73 16.33 -10.64
N TYR A 7 -7.57 15.36 -10.97
CA TYR A 7 -7.90 14.98 -12.35
C TYR A 7 -9.08 15.83 -12.88
N GLU A 8 -9.28 15.86 -14.20
CA GLU A 8 -10.45 16.51 -14.81
C GLU A 8 -11.76 16.00 -14.23
N LYS A 9 -11.79 14.72 -13.84
CA LYS A 9 -12.95 14.06 -13.22
C LYS A 9 -12.62 13.54 -11.86
N ASP A 10 -13.53 13.78 -10.93
CA ASP A 10 -13.44 13.29 -9.57
C ASP A 10 -13.30 11.76 -9.50
N GLY A 11 -12.52 11.29 -8.57
CA GLY A 11 -12.37 9.88 -8.30
C GLY A 11 -13.60 9.31 -7.58
N PHE A 12 -14.03 8.12 -7.99
CA PHE A 12 -15.13 7.41 -7.34
C PHE A 12 -14.64 6.58 -6.17
N LEU A 13 -15.23 6.83 -5.00
CA LEU A 13 -14.96 6.11 -3.76
C LEU A 13 -16.26 5.46 -3.25
N HIS A 14 -16.33 4.14 -3.32
CA HIS A 14 -17.45 3.36 -2.78
C HIS A 14 -17.27 3.14 -1.28
N TYR A 15 -18.37 2.92 -0.52
CA TYR A 15 -18.29 2.63 0.91
C TYR A 15 -17.39 1.43 1.21
N LEU A 16 -17.53 0.35 0.47
CA LEU A 16 -16.69 -0.86 0.63
C LEU A 16 -15.20 -0.63 0.32
N ASP A 17 -14.86 0.39 -0.46
CA ASP A 17 -13.48 0.75 -0.76
C ASP A 17 -12.82 1.60 0.34
N LEU A 18 -13.58 1.99 1.39
CA LEU A 18 -13.01 2.64 2.58
C LEU A 18 -12.14 1.68 3.39
N GLY A 19 -12.52 0.41 3.41
CA GLY A 19 -11.87 -0.61 4.24
C GLY A 19 -12.14 -0.43 5.74
N PRO A 20 -11.95 -1.50 6.52
CA PRO A 20 -12.31 -1.48 7.95
C PRO A 20 -11.48 -0.47 8.76
N GLN A 21 -10.24 -0.18 8.39
CA GLN A 21 -9.34 0.71 9.13
C GLN A 21 -9.49 2.19 8.76
N PHE A 22 -10.49 2.56 7.99
CA PHE A 22 -10.68 3.92 7.47
C PHE A 22 -10.60 5.01 8.55
N LYS A 23 -11.26 4.82 9.69
CA LYS A 23 -11.24 5.80 10.78
C LYS A 23 -9.82 6.05 11.31
N SER A 24 -9.02 4.98 11.40
CA SER A 24 -7.60 5.07 11.79
C SER A 24 -6.77 5.81 10.73
N PHE A 25 -6.98 5.54 9.44
CA PHE A 25 -6.34 6.27 8.34
C PHE A 25 -6.72 7.76 8.35
N LYS A 26 -8.00 8.08 8.47
CA LYS A 26 -8.50 9.46 8.54
C LYS A 26 -7.86 10.23 9.71
N LYS A 27 -7.81 9.62 10.88
CA LYS A 27 -7.14 10.19 12.07
C LYS A 27 -5.65 10.40 11.86
N PHE A 28 -4.97 9.42 11.24
CA PHE A 28 -3.54 9.51 10.93
C PHE A 28 -3.25 10.65 9.95
N THR A 29 -4.00 10.71 8.85
CA THR A 29 -3.89 11.75 7.83
C THR A 29 -4.08 13.13 8.44
N ARG A 30 -5.15 13.34 9.22
CA ARG A 30 -5.41 14.60 9.90
C ARG A 30 -4.27 15.01 10.83
N ARG A 31 -3.77 14.07 11.65
CA ARG A 31 -2.63 14.35 12.54
C ARG A 31 -1.34 14.68 11.78
N ALA A 32 -1.13 14.07 10.62
CA ALA A 32 0.01 14.37 9.76
C ALA A 32 -0.09 15.79 9.20
N VAL A 33 -1.23 16.15 8.60
CA VAL A 33 -1.49 17.48 8.01
C VAL A 33 -1.43 18.58 9.10
N ASP A 34 -1.99 18.33 10.28
CA ASP A 34 -1.91 19.22 11.45
C ASP A 34 -0.49 19.29 12.07
N LYS A 35 0.51 18.62 11.47
CA LYS A 35 1.90 18.54 11.98
C LYS A 35 2.03 17.96 13.39
N LYS A 36 1.00 17.23 13.86
CA LYS A 36 0.94 16.57 15.19
C LYS A 36 1.44 15.13 15.16
N LEU A 37 1.95 14.66 14.01
CA LEU A 37 2.47 13.32 13.84
C LEU A 37 4.00 13.34 13.96
N ASN A 38 4.54 12.80 15.05
CA ASN A 38 5.99 12.81 15.30
C ASN A 38 6.72 11.65 14.63
N THR A 39 6.04 10.55 14.34
CA THR A 39 6.64 9.33 13.79
C THR A 39 5.70 8.62 12.82
N ALA A 40 6.28 7.92 11.86
CA ALA A 40 5.57 7.00 10.98
C ALA A 40 5.28 5.64 11.64
N SER A 41 5.85 5.37 12.81
CA SER A 41 5.61 4.15 13.57
C SER A 41 4.17 4.11 14.08
N LEU A 42 3.52 2.97 13.89
CA LEU A 42 2.16 2.72 14.38
C LEU A 42 2.14 2.01 15.74
N LYS A 43 3.30 1.77 16.35
CA LYS A 43 3.41 1.03 17.62
C LYS A 43 2.55 1.63 18.74
N ASN A 44 2.61 2.95 18.87
CA ASN A 44 1.89 3.69 19.91
C ASN A 44 0.69 4.48 19.35
N PHE A 45 0.28 4.18 18.11
CA PHE A 45 -0.88 4.83 17.51
C PHE A 45 -2.16 4.19 18.03
N LYS A 46 -2.99 4.99 18.70
CA LYS A 46 -4.31 4.53 19.17
C LYS A 46 -5.25 4.43 17.96
N LYS A 47 -5.48 3.18 17.52
CA LYS A 47 -6.40 2.88 16.43
C LYS A 47 -7.84 3.25 16.81
N GLU A 48 -8.61 3.60 15.81
CA GLU A 48 -10.07 3.77 15.93
C GLU A 48 -10.80 2.44 15.70
N VAL A 49 -12.05 2.39 16.12
CA VAL A 49 -12.93 1.25 15.87
C VAL A 49 -13.08 1.07 14.35
N ASN A 50 -13.03 -0.17 13.91
CA ASN A 50 -13.20 -0.51 12.51
C ASN A 50 -14.58 -0.07 11.99
N LEU A 51 -14.65 0.25 10.69
CA LEU A 51 -15.93 0.43 10.00
C LEU A 51 -16.65 -0.91 9.89
N GLU A 52 -17.94 -0.88 10.09
CA GLU A 52 -18.82 -2.01 9.82
C GLU A 52 -19.05 -2.15 8.31
N LYS A 53 -19.37 -3.36 7.85
CA LYS A 53 -19.53 -3.62 6.41
C LYS A 53 -20.81 -2.99 5.84
N ASP A 54 -21.82 -2.85 6.65
CA ASP A 54 -23.18 -2.45 6.22
C ASP A 54 -23.49 -0.96 6.49
N GLY A 55 -22.45 -0.13 6.68
CA GLY A 55 -22.58 1.30 6.91
C GLY A 55 -22.85 2.12 5.65
N LYS A 56 -23.16 3.39 5.85
CA LYS A 56 -23.32 4.37 4.76
C LYS A 56 -22.12 5.28 4.67
N ILE A 57 -21.76 5.69 3.45
CA ILE A 57 -20.59 6.55 3.23
C ILE A 57 -20.70 7.90 3.94
N ASN A 58 -21.93 8.44 4.05
CA ASN A 58 -22.19 9.71 4.71
C ASN A 58 -21.95 9.68 6.24
N ASP A 59 -21.94 8.47 6.84
CA ASP A 59 -21.61 8.30 8.26
C ASP A 59 -20.08 8.31 8.49
N ALA A 60 -19.31 8.01 7.45
CA ALA A 60 -17.85 7.93 7.50
C ALA A 60 -17.16 9.19 6.95
N LEU A 61 -17.72 9.79 5.89
CA LEU A 61 -17.17 10.93 5.16
C LEU A 61 -18.15 12.09 5.12
N LYS A 62 -17.62 13.30 5.29
CA LYS A 62 -18.33 14.56 5.13
C LYS A 62 -17.66 15.42 4.05
N GLY A 63 -18.41 16.35 3.47
CA GLY A 63 -17.84 17.35 2.57
C GLY A 63 -16.70 18.12 3.27
N GLY A 64 -15.58 18.31 2.56
CA GLY A 64 -14.38 18.97 3.10
C GLY A 64 -13.42 18.06 3.88
N ASP A 65 -13.75 16.79 4.10
CA ASP A 65 -12.81 15.87 4.74
C ASP A 65 -11.59 15.60 3.84
N LEU A 66 -10.41 15.67 4.43
CA LEU A 66 -9.16 15.24 3.80
C LEU A 66 -8.92 13.75 4.05
N VAL A 67 -8.69 13.00 2.99
CA VAL A 67 -8.44 11.57 3.05
C VAL A 67 -7.19 11.21 2.26
N LEU A 68 -6.42 10.26 2.77
CA LEU A 68 -5.38 9.59 1.98
C LEU A 68 -6.07 8.47 1.20
N ALA A 69 -6.06 8.58 -0.13
CA ALA A 69 -6.65 7.59 -1.01
C ALA A 69 -5.61 7.04 -1.99
N GLN A 70 -5.77 5.79 -2.36
CA GLN A 70 -5.00 5.11 -3.38
C GLN A 70 -5.88 4.94 -4.63
N ILE A 71 -5.34 5.26 -5.80
CA ILE A 71 -6.00 4.96 -7.07
C ILE A 71 -5.91 3.44 -7.26
N SER A 72 -7.05 2.77 -7.21
CA SER A 72 -7.16 1.32 -7.40
C SER A 72 -7.36 0.94 -8.87
N LYS A 73 -7.95 1.86 -9.66
CA LYS A 73 -8.06 1.76 -11.12
C LYS A 73 -7.88 3.14 -11.73
N GLU A 74 -7.08 3.20 -12.79
CA GLU A 74 -6.89 4.43 -13.57
C GLU A 74 -8.19 4.88 -14.24
N PRO A 75 -8.31 6.16 -14.60
CA PRO A 75 -9.46 6.68 -15.36
C PRO A 75 -9.61 5.90 -16.68
N ILE A 76 -10.83 5.62 -17.06
CA ILE A 76 -11.13 4.95 -18.32
C ILE A 76 -12.22 5.75 -19.05
N SER A 77 -11.89 6.21 -20.27
CA SER A 77 -12.81 6.98 -21.11
C SER A 77 -13.41 8.19 -20.35
N THR A 78 -14.71 8.22 -20.15
CA THR A 78 -15.43 9.32 -19.50
C THR A 78 -15.52 9.21 -17.98
N LYS A 79 -14.96 8.13 -17.38
CA LYS A 79 -15.05 7.87 -15.92
C LYS A 79 -13.76 8.28 -15.23
N GLY A 80 -13.88 8.97 -14.10
CA GLY A 80 -12.75 9.25 -13.21
C GLY A 80 -12.16 7.99 -12.58
N PRO A 81 -11.01 8.12 -11.88
CA PRO A 81 -10.33 6.98 -11.26
C PRO A 81 -11.19 6.35 -10.16
N ARG A 82 -11.05 5.03 -9.96
CA ARG A 82 -11.59 4.38 -8.77
C ARG A 82 -10.58 4.49 -7.63
N LEU A 83 -11.08 4.86 -6.48
CA LEU A 83 -10.28 5.08 -5.28
C LEU A 83 -10.51 3.99 -4.24
N SER A 84 -9.52 3.77 -3.40
CA SER A 84 -9.62 3.02 -2.15
C SER A 84 -8.87 3.76 -1.04
N THR A 85 -9.37 3.73 0.16
CA THR A 85 -8.63 4.20 1.34
C THR A 85 -7.96 3.04 2.09
N GLU A 86 -8.12 1.81 1.61
CA GLU A 86 -7.37 0.66 2.08
C GLU A 86 -5.99 0.63 1.45
N ILE A 87 -5.09 1.46 2.01
CA ILE A 87 -3.74 1.65 1.48
C ILE A 87 -2.93 0.37 1.59
N SER A 88 -2.33 -0.04 0.48
CA SER A 88 -1.47 -1.20 0.40
C SER A 88 -0.19 -0.90 -0.37
N LEU A 89 0.94 -1.31 0.15
CA LEU A 89 2.26 -1.11 -0.46
C LEU A 89 2.77 -2.45 -0.97
N ALA A 90 2.84 -2.59 -2.29
CA ALA A 90 3.27 -3.82 -2.93
C ALA A 90 4.79 -3.89 -3.03
N GLY A 91 5.36 -4.99 -2.51
CA GLY A 91 6.73 -5.43 -2.69
C GLY A 91 6.82 -6.64 -3.61
N ARG A 92 8.02 -7.19 -3.73
CA ARG A 92 8.23 -8.40 -4.52
C ARG A 92 7.62 -9.63 -3.86
N TYR A 93 7.88 -9.82 -2.58
CA TYR A 93 7.49 -11.02 -1.83
C TYR A 93 6.26 -10.81 -0.99
N MET A 94 5.91 -9.58 -0.68
CA MET A 94 4.79 -9.28 0.21
C MET A 94 4.11 -7.95 -0.10
N VAL A 95 2.93 -7.76 0.49
CA VAL A 95 2.20 -6.50 0.51
C VAL A 95 2.08 -6.05 1.96
N LEU A 96 2.46 -4.80 2.24
CA LEU A 96 2.38 -4.19 3.56
C LEU A 96 1.10 -3.36 3.69
N MET A 97 0.34 -3.56 4.76
CA MET A 97 -0.95 -2.92 5.00
C MET A 97 -0.92 -2.17 6.34
N PRO A 98 -0.86 -0.83 6.34
CA PRO A 98 -0.90 -0.06 7.58
C PRO A 98 -2.21 -0.28 8.35
N PHE A 99 -2.17 -0.13 9.67
CA PHE A 99 -3.28 -0.28 10.63
C PHE A 99 -3.92 -1.67 10.73
N SER A 100 -3.48 -2.62 9.91
CA SER A 100 -3.86 -4.02 10.01
C SER A 100 -2.90 -4.78 10.94
N ASP A 101 -3.35 -5.87 11.54
CA ASP A 101 -2.46 -6.79 12.29
C ASP A 101 -2.41 -8.18 11.64
N ARG A 102 -3.18 -8.36 10.57
CA ARG A 102 -3.37 -9.65 9.90
C ARG A 102 -2.11 -10.05 9.13
N VAL A 103 -1.71 -11.31 9.28
CA VAL A 103 -0.72 -11.96 8.40
C VAL A 103 -1.43 -13.05 7.60
N SER A 104 -1.49 -12.84 6.30
CA SER A 104 -2.10 -13.77 5.33
C SER A 104 -1.01 -14.32 4.42
N ILE A 105 -1.13 -15.58 4.05
CA ILE A 105 -0.24 -16.26 3.11
C ILE A 105 -1.03 -16.59 1.85
N SER A 106 -0.41 -16.44 0.68
CA SER A 106 -1.03 -16.80 -0.60
C SER A 106 -1.56 -18.25 -0.56
N GLN A 107 -2.79 -18.42 -0.99
CA GLN A 107 -3.40 -19.75 -1.06
C GLN A 107 -2.72 -20.65 -2.12
N LYS A 108 -2.06 -20.04 -3.11
CA LYS A 108 -1.32 -20.74 -4.17
C LYS A 108 -0.01 -21.39 -3.71
N ILE A 109 0.39 -21.23 -2.45
CA ILE A 109 1.47 -22.00 -1.83
C ILE A 109 0.83 -23.27 -1.33
N ASP A 110 1.19 -24.42 -1.87
CA ASP A 110 0.51 -25.69 -1.57
C ASP A 110 0.94 -26.29 -0.23
N SER A 111 2.25 -26.22 0.11
CA SER A 111 2.79 -26.80 1.34
C SER A 111 2.26 -26.09 2.59
N ALA A 112 1.59 -26.85 3.46
CA ALA A 112 1.12 -26.37 4.76
C ALA A 112 2.29 -26.00 5.69
N GLU A 113 3.39 -26.75 5.61
CA GLU A 113 4.63 -26.49 6.38
C GLU A 113 5.23 -25.15 5.98
N GLU A 114 5.33 -24.88 4.68
CA GLU A 114 5.85 -23.62 4.16
C GLU A 114 4.94 -22.44 4.52
N LYS A 115 3.63 -22.60 4.43
CA LYS A 115 2.68 -21.58 4.93
C LYS A 115 2.90 -21.29 6.42
N SER A 116 3.09 -22.32 7.23
CA SER A 116 3.35 -22.17 8.66
C SER A 116 4.69 -21.47 8.92
N ARG A 117 5.75 -21.89 8.23
CA ARG A 117 7.09 -21.28 8.30
C ARG A 117 7.03 -19.80 7.97
N LEU A 118 6.47 -19.43 6.81
CA LEU A 118 6.35 -18.05 6.38
C LEU A 118 5.50 -17.22 7.36
N LYS A 119 4.41 -17.77 7.85
CA LYS A 119 3.53 -17.08 8.81
C LYS A 119 4.23 -16.78 10.12
N LYS A 120 4.97 -17.75 10.69
CA LYS A 120 5.76 -17.58 11.91
C LYS A 120 6.85 -16.53 11.70
N LEU A 121 7.60 -16.65 10.60
CA LEU A 121 8.68 -15.74 10.27
C LEU A 121 8.17 -14.29 10.11
N ILE A 122 7.15 -14.07 9.28
CA ILE A 122 6.63 -12.71 9.06
C ILE A 122 6.06 -12.10 10.33
N ARG A 123 5.44 -12.90 11.19
CA ARG A 123 4.97 -12.43 12.50
C ARG A 123 6.10 -11.94 13.40
N SER A 124 7.29 -12.55 13.32
CA SER A 124 8.44 -12.17 14.15
C SER A 124 9.15 -10.90 13.65
N ILE A 125 9.09 -10.60 12.34
CA ILE A 125 9.84 -9.47 11.76
C ILE A 125 8.97 -8.27 11.37
N LYS A 126 7.65 -8.45 11.24
CA LYS A 126 6.77 -7.36 10.80
C LYS A 126 6.72 -6.22 11.80
N PRO A 127 6.65 -4.96 11.36
CA PRO A 127 6.49 -3.84 12.27
C PRO A 127 5.10 -3.85 12.94
N HIS A 128 5.03 -3.34 14.16
CA HIS A 128 3.77 -3.21 14.88
C HIS A 128 2.78 -2.30 14.18
N GLY A 129 1.51 -2.71 14.16
CA GLY A 129 0.42 -1.96 13.54
C GLY A 129 0.33 -2.14 12.02
N PHE A 130 1.11 -3.07 11.45
CA PHE A 130 1.03 -3.43 10.04
C PHE A 130 0.60 -4.87 9.84
N GLY A 131 -0.28 -5.07 8.87
CA GLY A 131 -0.57 -6.38 8.30
C GLY A 131 0.35 -6.68 7.12
N VAL A 132 0.48 -7.97 6.81
CA VAL A 132 1.29 -8.44 5.68
C VAL A 132 0.53 -9.53 4.93
N ILE A 133 0.48 -9.40 3.61
CA ILE A 133 0.06 -10.48 2.72
C ILE A 133 1.32 -11.02 2.04
N VAL A 134 1.63 -12.29 2.26
CA VAL A 134 2.78 -12.96 1.64
C VAL A 134 2.37 -13.51 0.29
N ARG A 135 3.12 -13.14 -0.75
CA ARG A 135 2.88 -13.54 -2.14
C ARG A 135 3.46 -14.92 -2.42
N THR A 136 2.99 -15.57 -3.47
CA THR A 136 3.45 -16.92 -3.88
C THR A 136 4.96 -16.97 -4.14
N VAL A 137 5.53 -15.92 -4.71
CA VAL A 137 6.98 -15.82 -5.02
C VAL A 137 7.89 -15.79 -3.78
N ALA A 138 7.32 -15.67 -2.58
CA ALA A 138 8.03 -15.77 -1.32
C ALA A 138 8.35 -17.21 -0.90
N GLN A 139 7.74 -18.20 -1.57
CA GLN A 139 7.98 -19.62 -1.31
C GLN A 139 9.46 -19.97 -1.44
N GLY A 140 10.01 -20.68 -0.46
CA GLY A 140 11.41 -21.08 -0.42
C GLY A 140 12.43 -19.97 -0.18
N LYS A 141 11.98 -18.71 -0.02
CA LYS A 141 12.89 -17.58 0.18
C LYS A 141 13.52 -17.56 1.57
N LYS A 142 14.77 -17.08 1.61
CA LYS A 142 15.54 -16.94 2.84
C LYS A 142 15.00 -15.75 3.66
N VAL A 143 15.20 -15.81 4.96
CA VAL A 143 14.79 -14.75 5.91
C VAL A 143 15.31 -13.38 5.48
N ALA A 144 16.59 -13.30 5.09
CA ALA A 144 17.24 -12.06 4.70
C ALA A 144 16.56 -11.38 3.48
N GLU A 145 16.08 -12.15 2.50
CA GLU A 145 15.38 -11.61 1.33
C GLU A 145 14.02 -11.03 1.73
N LEU A 146 13.30 -11.74 2.58
CA LEU A 146 11.98 -11.32 3.07
C LEU A 146 12.08 -10.10 3.98
N ASP A 147 13.07 -10.07 4.87
CA ASP A 147 13.34 -8.93 5.76
C ASP A 147 13.74 -7.68 4.96
N LYS A 148 14.58 -7.83 3.93
CA LYS A 148 14.96 -6.73 3.01
C LYS A 148 13.73 -6.13 2.31
N ASP A 149 12.85 -6.96 1.76
CA ASP A 149 11.62 -6.51 1.10
C ASP A 149 10.70 -5.76 2.08
N LEU A 150 10.52 -6.31 3.27
CA LEU A 150 9.70 -5.70 4.32
C LEU A 150 10.26 -4.34 4.78
N LYS A 151 11.58 -4.23 4.97
CA LYS A 151 12.25 -2.98 5.33
C LYS A 151 12.08 -1.93 4.23
N ASN A 152 12.15 -2.32 2.95
CA ASN A 152 11.92 -1.41 1.83
C ASN A 152 10.48 -0.90 1.81
N LEU A 153 9.50 -1.76 2.05
CA LEU A 153 8.10 -1.37 2.15
C LEU A 153 7.85 -0.42 3.33
N TYR A 154 8.48 -0.68 4.47
CA TYR A 154 8.39 0.20 5.62
C TYR A 154 9.02 1.58 5.36
N LYS A 155 10.15 1.63 4.65
CA LYS A 155 10.76 2.90 4.18
C LYS A 155 9.81 3.69 3.26
N LYS A 156 9.10 3.00 2.34
CA LYS A 156 8.06 3.66 1.51
C LYS A 156 6.97 4.29 2.38
N TRP A 157 6.48 3.57 3.38
CA TRP A 157 5.50 4.11 4.33
C TRP A 157 6.04 5.33 5.10
N GLN A 158 7.29 5.29 5.55
CA GLN A 158 7.93 6.44 6.20
C GLN A 158 7.99 7.65 5.27
N GLY A 159 8.32 7.44 4.00
CA GLY A 159 8.30 8.49 2.97
C GLY A 159 6.91 9.10 2.76
N ILE A 160 5.87 8.26 2.68
CA ILE A 160 4.46 8.70 2.60
C ILE A 160 4.11 9.54 3.83
N SER A 161 4.41 9.04 5.02
CA SER A 161 4.14 9.74 6.28
C SER A 161 4.84 11.10 6.38
N LYS A 162 6.07 11.20 5.87
CA LYS A 162 6.83 12.46 5.82
C LYS A 162 6.17 13.45 4.86
N LYS A 163 5.84 13.03 3.64
CA LYS A 163 5.21 13.89 2.63
C LYS A 163 3.83 14.38 3.03
N LEU A 164 3.07 13.58 3.78
CA LEU A 164 1.75 13.98 4.28
C LEU A 164 1.77 15.23 5.16
N LYS A 165 2.88 15.51 5.86
CA LYS A 165 2.99 16.67 6.76
C LYS A 165 2.92 18.02 6.03
N ASP A 166 3.38 18.02 4.79
CA ASP A 166 3.45 19.23 3.96
C ASP A 166 2.51 19.15 2.75
N ALA A 167 1.65 18.13 2.73
CA ALA A 167 0.75 17.90 1.62
C ALA A 167 -0.41 18.90 1.60
N GLN A 168 -0.67 19.42 0.42
CA GLN A 168 -1.90 20.15 0.11
C GLN A 168 -2.95 19.18 -0.47
N PRO A 169 -4.25 19.53 -0.46
CA PRO A 169 -5.25 18.76 -1.18
C PRO A 169 -4.81 18.49 -2.63
N ASN A 170 -5.16 17.33 -3.15
CA ASN A 170 -4.81 16.88 -4.51
C ASN A 170 -3.31 16.64 -4.77
N THR A 171 -2.47 16.65 -3.73
CA THR A 171 -1.05 16.33 -3.86
C THR A 171 -0.84 14.82 -4.02
N ARG A 172 -0.06 14.42 -5.03
CA ARG A 172 0.40 13.04 -5.18
C ARG A 172 1.48 12.73 -4.14
N ILE A 173 1.11 12.00 -3.10
CA ILE A 173 2.00 11.65 -1.99
C ILE A 173 3.03 10.59 -2.38
N HIS A 174 2.58 9.56 -3.10
CA HIS A 174 3.41 8.47 -3.56
C HIS A 174 2.95 8.01 -4.94
N GLY A 175 3.88 7.75 -5.83
CA GLY A 175 3.62 7.08 -7.09
C GLY A 175 4.15 5.66 -7.03
N GLU A 176 3.40 4.72 -7.53
CA GLU A 176 3.95 3.41 -7.82
C GLU A 176 4.94 3.52 -8.99
N LEU A 177 5.83 2.56 -9.09
CA LEU A 177 6.76 2.44 -10.20
C LEU A 177 5.99 2.44 -11.52
N ASN A 178 6.65 2.87 -12.61
CA ASN A 178 6.08 2.76 -13.95
C ASN A 178 5.71 1.30 -14.30
N LYS A 179 4.90 1.12 -15.33
CA LYS A 179 4.40 -0.23 -15.72
C LYS A 179 5.52 -1.24 -15.91
N SER A 180 6.65 -0.80 -16.48
CA SER A 180 7.82 -1.65 -16.73
C SER A 180 8.44 -2.16 -15.43
N SER A 181 8.63 -1.29 -14.45
CA SER A 181 9.16 -1.67 -13.14
C SER A 181 8.20 -2.58 -12.35
N VAL A 182 6.88 -2.39 -12.51
CA VAL A 182 5.87 -3.30 -11.93
C VAL A 182 5.97 -4.68 -12.56
N ILE A 183 6.11 -4.77 -13.89
CA ILE A 183 6.31 -6.02 -14.62
C ILE A 183 7.58 -6.74 -14.14
N LEU A 184 8.69 -6.02 -14.01
CA LEU A 184 9.93 -6.59 -13.52
C LEU A 184 9.80 -7.09 -12.08
N ARG A 185 9.23 -6.28 -11.19
CA ARG A 185 8.96 -6.71 -9.81
C ARG A 185 8.22 -8.04 -9.76
N ASP A 186 7.26 -8.24 -10.64
CA ASP A 186 6.36 -9.38 -10.59
C ASP A 186 6.88 -10.59 -11.40
N LEU A 187 7.61 -10.37 -12.48
CA LEU A 187 8.06 -11.41 -13.41
C LEU A 187 9.54 -11.74 -13.33
N LEU A 188 10.43 -10.79 -12.97
CA LEU A 188 11.87 -11.01 -13.01
C LEU A 188 12.27 -12.17 -12.09
N SER A 189 12.96 -13.14 -12.64
CA SER A 189 13.47 -14.31 -11.93
C SER A 189 14.84 -14.70 -12.45
N ALA A 190 15.55 -15.60 -11.77
CA ALA A 190 16.85 -16.12 -12.21
C ALA A 190 16.82 -16.85 -13.56
N LYS A 191 15.63 -17.04 -14.14
CA LYS A 191 15.47 -17.64 -15.47
C LYS A 191 15.64 -16.64 -16.63
N PHE A 192 15.66 -15.33 -16.33
CA PHE A 192 15.88 -14.29 -17.33
C PHE A 192 17.39 -14.10 -17.55
N ASN A 193 17.82 -14.20 -18.81
CA ASN A 193 19.21 -14.01 -19.20
C ASN A 193 19.51 -12.58 -19.68
N SER A 194 18.51 -11.92 -20.26
CA SER A 194 18.64 -10.56 -20.79
C SER A 194 17.33 -9.80 -20.70
N LEU A 195 17.44 -8.49 -20.66
CA LEU A 195 16.35 -7.54 -20.75
C LEU A 195 16.72 -6.50 -21.80
N HIS A 196 15.91 -6.37 -22.84
CA HIS A 196 16.11 -5.42 -23.92
C HIS A 196 15.17 -4.23 -23.76
N VAL A 197 15.71 -3.03 -23.71
CA VAL A 197 14.97 -1.79 -23.54
C VAL A 197 15.40 -0.80 -24.61
N ASN A 198 14.44 -0.21 -25.31
CA ASN A 198 14.66 0.75 -26.39
C ASN A 198 14.64 2.23 -25.94
N ASN A 199 14.62 2.48 -24.64
CA ASN A 199 14.62 3.82 -24.04
C ASN A 199 15.71 3.90 -22.97
N SER A 200 16.62 4.86 -23.10
CA SER A 200 17.77 5.02 -22.20
C SER A 200 17.40 5.43 -20.76
N GLU A 201 16.37 6.27 -20.60
CA GLU A 201 15.90 6.67 -19.27
C GLU A 201 15.31 5.48 -18.52
N LEU A 202 14.45 4.72 -19.20
CA LEU A 202 13.88 3.50 -18.66
C LEU A 202 14.96 2.45 -18.35
N GLN A 203 16.01 2.33 -19.20
CA GLN A 203 17.12 1.42 -18.93
C GLN A 203 17.84 1.78 -17.62
N ASN A 204 18.07 3.06 -17.37
CA ASN A 204 18.71 3.52 -16.15
C ASN A 204 17.84 3.28 -14.91
N GLU A 205 16.54 3.59 -14.99
CA GLU A 205 15.58 3.26 -13.90
C GLU A 205 15.58 1.77 -13.56
N LEU A 206 15.64 0.91 -14.59
CA LEU A 206 15.61 -0.54 -14.39
C LEU A 206 16.92 -1.11 -13.85
N LYS A 207 18.06 -0.47 -14.09
CA LYS A 207 19.35 -0.85 -13.49
C LYS A 207 19.42 -0.56 -12.00
N GLU A 208 18.71 0.48 -11.53
CA GLU A 208 18.64 0.85 -10.11
C GLU A 208 17.67 -0.02 -9.31
N TYR A 209 16.81 -0.79 -9.99
CA TYR A 209 15.79 -1.65 -9.39
C TYR A 209 16.34 -3.02 -8.99
#